data_f2d2e3bc5ab022a3584f4d8240cdf1d0
#
_entry.id   f2d2e3bc5ab022a3584f4d8240cdf1d0
#
_cell.length_a   1.000
_cell.length_b   1.000
_cell.length_c   1.000
_cell.angle_alpha   90.00
_cell.angle_beta   90.00
_cell.angle_gamma   90.00
#
_symmetry.space_group_name_H-M   'P 1'
#
loop_
_entity.id
_entity.type
_entity.pdbx_description
1 polymer ?
#
loop_
_entity_poly.entity_id
_entity_poly.type
_entity_poly.pdbx_seq_one_letter_code
_entity_poly.pdbx_strand_id
1 'polypeptide(L)'
;PQVGVNVQGGRSGSKGSTTGRSSSGGNAGALSALGLDQDTLSQLGGNGKGATNNVQAGTTISWAPDLWGKVSAQVESGRAAVQAAEANRRAAELQAQVSLIQAYWRMRLAEAQLILQARSEATSERSLQLTRNQYQAGLVTRADVVQAETSLQSVVTQRHALERSRDTERHAIAVLLGLPPSSLSAADLAPTAMANTVPGGKDASAPPVMLPAVPAIPETLSIDLLRRRPDVRVAERQVAAANADVGVARGAWLPDLTFSTTGTLSSATVANLISSPLRSWSVGVQLAQTLFDGGTRNAALKTQEAAYDEKVAAYRLQVLTALQEIEDGLLSRRTLANQETDQQRLVALAQEAERVVRNRYQGGVVNYAELASAESTSLSAQSQLLSLQADRLN
;
A
#
# COMPACT_ATOMS: atom_id res chain seq x y z
N PRO A 1 -3.10 17.78 32.17
CA PRO A 1 -2.62 19.12 32.52
C PRO A 1 -1.89 19.74 31.32
N GLN A 2 -2.20 21.01 31.05
CA GLN A 2 -1.49 21.80 30.06
C GLN A 2 -0.70 22.89 30.78
N VAL A 3 0.55 23.08 30.39
CA VAL A 3 1.40 24.14 30.89
C VAL A 3 1.73 25.06 29.72
N GLY A 4 1.28 26.32 29.84
CA GLY A 4 1.56 27.36 28.86
C GLY A 4 2.45 28.45 29.47
N VAL A 5 3.45 28.88 28.72
CA VAL A 5 4.25 30.07 29.06
C VAL A 5 3.95 31.13 27.99
N ASN A 6 3.57 32.29 28.44
CA ASN A 6 3.32 33.44 27.55
C ASN A 6 4.12 34.66 28.01
N VAL A 7 4.63 35.39 27.04
CA VAL A 7 5.26 36.70 27.29
C VAL A 7 4.57 37.70 26.40
N GLN A 8 4.06 38.76 27.02
CA GLN A 8 3.36 39.84 26.30
C GLN A 8 3.95 41.19 26.67
N GLY A 9 4.15 42.03 25.67
CA GLY A 9 4.46 43.43 25.82
C GLY A 9 3.35 44.26 25.19
N GLY A 10 2.85 45.22 25.93
CA GLY A 10 1.81 46.12 25.43
C GLY A 10 2.12 47.57 25.76
N ARG A 11 1.72 48.50 24.89
CA ARG A 11 1.77 49.91 25.12
C ARG A 11 0.36 50.49 24.95
N SER A 12 -0.14 51.14 25.98
CA SER A 12 -1.41 51.86 25.88
C SER A 12 -1.17 53.36 26.07
N GLY A 13 -1.67 54.15 25.12
CA GLY A 13 -1.69 55.62 25.21
C GLY A 13 -3.12 56.10 25.05
N SER A 14 -3.58 56.93 25.98
CA SER A 14 -4.87 57.61 25.91
C SER A 14 -4.67 59.02 25.40
N LYS A 15 -5.34 59.38 24.31
CA LYS A 15 -5.52 60.80 23.92
C LYS A 15 -6.63 61.35 24.78
N GLY A 16 -6.27 61.92 25.93
CA GLY A 16 -7.26 62.44 26.87
C GLY A 16 -7.94 63.69 26.38
N SER A 17 -9.25 63.63 26.26
CA SER A 17 -10.12 64.74 26.56
C SER A 17 -10.17 64.87 28.07
N THR A 18 -9.92 66.07 28.57
CA THR A 18 -9.92 66.49 29.97
C THR A 18 -11.11 65.95 30.76
N THR A 19 -10.81 65.18 31.76
CA THR A 19 -11.40 64.93 33.09
C THR A 19 -11.41 63.47 33.45
N GLY A 20 -10.61 63.09 34.42
CA GLY A 20 -10.68 61.73 35.02
C GLY A 20 -9.36 61.02 35.06
N ARG A 21 -8.73 61.02 36.19
CA ARG A 21 -7.55 60.18 36.47
C ARG A 21 -7.87 58.70 36.32
N SER A 22 -7.17 58.01 35.45
CA SER A 22 -6.85 56.63 35.64
C SER A 22 -5.62 56.28 34.80
N SER A 23 -4.62 55.80 35.48
CA SER A 23 -3.32 55.38 34.97
C SER A 23 -3.38 53.93 34.48
N SER A 24 -2.95 53.67 33.31
CA SER A 24 -2.46 52.32 32.97
C SER A 24 -1.57 52.35 31.74
N GLY A 25 -0.58 51.63 31.75
CA GLY A 25 0.57 51.67 31.06
C GLY A 25 1.08 50.43 30.40
N GLY A 26 1.97 50.58 29.45
CA GLY A 26 2.55 49.53 28.67
C GLY A 26 4.03 49.66 28.42
N ASN A 27 4.80 48.88 27.83
CA ASN A 27 6.17 48.62 28.12
C ASN A 27 7.07 48.22 26.96
N ALA A 28 8.16 48.88 26.73
CA ALA A 28 9.07 48.60 25.61
C ALA A 28 10.37 47.88 25.95
N GLY A 29 10.73 47.79 27.22
CA GLY A 29 12.05 47.25 27.62
C GLY A 29 12.19 45.74 27.65
N ALA A 30 11.07 44.99 27.69
CA ALA A 30 11.03 43.56 27.79
C ALA A 30 11.44 42.79 26.50
N LEU A 31 11.22 43.45 25.40
CA LEU A 31 11.31 42.80 24.07
C LEU A 31 12.75 42.69 23.56
N SER A 32 13.72 43.54 23.99
CA SER A 32 15.10 43.46 23.61
C SER A 32 15.85 42.27 24.26
N ALA A 33 15.43 41.87 25.45
CA ALA A 33 15.98 40.67 26.08
C ALA A 33 15.53 39.34 25.43
N LEU A 34 14.50 39.43 24.56
CA LEU A 34 13.95 38.32 23.79
C LEU A 34 14.43 38.33 22.33
N GLY A 35 15.44 39.12 21.96
CA GLY A 35 16.05 39.12 20.63
C GLY A 35 15.32 39.98 19.59
N LEU A 36 14.49 40.93 20.01
CA LEU A 36 13.83 41.88 19.11
C LEU A 36 14.73 43.07 18.82
N ASP A 37 14.75 43.48 17.55
CA ASP A 37 15.63 44.50 17.01
C ASP A 37 15.47 45.87 17.70
N GLN A 38 16.60 46.55 17.92
CA GLN A 38 16.69 47.81 18.66
C GLN A 38 15.95 48.96 17.99
N ASP A 39 15.73 48.93 16.67
CA ASP A 39 14.97 49.90 15.93
C ASP A 39 13.46 49.81 16.21
N THR A 40 12.95 48.60 16.36
CA THR A 40 11.56 48.33 16.78
C THR A 40 11.32 48.80 18.23
N LEU A 41 12.33 48.70 19.07
CA LEU A 41 12.31 49.14 20.46
C LEU A 41 12.36 50.68 20.59
N SER A 42 13.05 51.35 19.71
CA SER A 42 13.11 52.84 19.69
C SER A 42 11.77 53.44 19.20
N GLN A 43 11.07 52.80 18.30
CA GLN A 43 9.70 53.18 17.88
C GLN A 43 8.67 52.98 19.00
N LEU A 44 8.84 51.95 19.83
CA LEU A 44 8.00 51.71 21.01
C LEU A 44 8.37 52.60 22.20
N GLY A 45 9.60 53.17 22.23
CA GLY A 45 10.12 54.03 23.30
C GLY A 45 9.83 55.54 23.17
N GLY A 46 9.09 55.98 22.15
CA GLY A 46 8.78 57.40 21.91
C GLY A 46 8.08 58.07 23.09
N ASN A 47 8.68 59.21 23.51
CA ASN A 47 8.36 60.01 24.68
C ASN A 47 7.02 60.76 24.54
N GLY A 48 5.89 60.04 24.61
CA GLY A 48 4.53 60.64 24.62
C GLY A 48 4.02 60.78 26.05
N LYS A 49 3.70 61.97 26.45
CA LYS A 49 3.06 62.25 27.72
C LYS A 49 1.75 61.44 27.82
N GLY A 50 1.72 60.47 28.74
CA GLY A 50 0.53 59.65 29.00
C GLY A 50 0.58 58.22 28.48
N ALA A 51 1.66 57.77 27.83
CA ALA A 51 1.84 56.36 27.49
C ALA A 51 2.58 55.63 28.62
N THR A 52 2.03 54.53 29.02
CA THR A 52 2.62 53.65 30.02
C THR A 52 2.92 52.29 29.39
N ASN A 53 3.98 51.70 29.76
CA ASN A 53 4.53 50.45 29.21
C ASN A 53 4.33 49.27 30.22
N ASN A 54 3.86 48.14 29.83
CA ASN A 54 3.69 46.93 30.69
C ASN A 54 4.24 45.69 30.01
N VAL A 55 5.24 45.03 30.61
CA VAL A 55 5.69 43.73 30.22
C VAL A 55 5.21 42.69 31.18
N GLN A 56 4.67 41.65 30.66
CA GLN A 56 4.20 40.52 31.45
C GLN A 56 4.84 39.23 30.97
N ALA A 57 5.36 38.46 31.88
CA ALA A 57 5.72 37.06 31.65
C ALA A 57 4.84 36.20 32.56
N GLY A 58 4.12 35.29 31.98
CA GLY A 58 3.14 34.48 32.70
C GLY A 58 3.29 32.98 32.41
N THR A 59 3.05 32.18 33.45
CA THR A 59 2.86 30.74 33.33
C THR A 59 1.44 30.41 33.75
N THR A 60 0.73 29.71 32.88
CA THR A 60 -0.62 29.21 33.17
C THR A 60 -0.57 27.69 33.16
N ILE A 61 -1.03 27.07 34.22
CA ILE A 61 -1.25 25.62 34.31
C ILE A 61 -2.76 25.42 34.38
N SER A 62 -3.28 24.64 33.46
CA SER A 62 -4.69 24.25 33.45
C SER A 62 -4.83 22.73 33.49
N TRP A 63 -5.79 22.26 34.25
CA TRP A 63 -6.11 20.85 34.37
C TRP A 63 -7.63 20.67 34.39
N ALA A 64 -8.13 19.90 33.42
CA ALA A 64 -9.51 19.45 33.37
C ALA A 64 -9.58 17.99 33.79
N PRO A 65 -10.10 17.65 34.98
CA PRO A 65 -10.30 16.26 35.38
C PRO A 65 -11.37 15.61 34.51
N ASP A 66 -11.12 14.37 34.12
CA ASP A 66 -12.05 13.60 33.28
C ASP A 66 -13.15 12.94 34.13
N LEU A 67 -14.08 13.77 34.61
CA LEU A 67 -15.18 13.29 35.47
C LEU A 67 -16.22 12.46 34.70
N TRP A 68 -16.33 12.69 33.41
CA TRP A 68 -17.37 12.13 32.57
C TRP A 68 -16.86 11.16 31.51
N GLY A 69 -15.59 10.83 31.51
CA GLY A 69 -14.97 9.92 30.56
C GLY A 69 -14.77 10.46 29.14
N LYS A 70 -14.93 11.77 28.90
CA LYS A 70 -14.74 12.40 27.60
C LYS A 70 -13.31 12.31 27.10
N VAL A 71 -12.33 12.59 27.96
CA VAL A 71 -10.89 12.47 27.65
C VAL A 71 -10.50 11.02 27.53
N SER A 72 -11.02 10.16 28.41
CA SER A 72 -10.81 8.71 28.35
C SER A 72 -11.33 8.13 27.03
N ALA A 73 -12.52 8.52 26.58
CA ALA A 73 -13.05 8.12 25.28
C ALA A 73 -12.20 8.64 24.11
N GLN A 74 -11.68 9.87 24.20
CA GLN A 74 -10.78 10.41 23.18
C GLN A 74 -9.44 9.64 23.13
N VAL A 75 -8.90 9.25 24.27
CA VAL A 75 -7.70 8.41 24.36
C VAL A 75 -7.98 7.02 23.80
N GLU A 76 -9.15 6.45 24.07
CA GLU A 76 -9.57 5.16 23.52
C GLU A 76 -9.71 5.20 22.00
N SER A 77 -10.34 6.24 21.43
CA SER A 77 -10.37 6.48 20.00
C SER A 77 -8.97 6.56 19.40
N GLY A 78 -8.07 7.35 20.02
CA GLY A 78 -6.67 7.45 19.60
C GLY A 78 -5.91 6.11 19.65
N ARG A 79 -6.12 5.32 20.71
CA ARG A 79 -5.52 3.97 20.82
C ARG A 79 -6.04 3.01 19.75
N ALA A 80 -7.36 3.03 19.50
CA ALA A 80 -7.95 2.23 18.44
C ALA A 80 -7.42 2.63 17.05
N ALA A 81 -7.23 3.94 16.81
CA ALA A 81 -6.62 4.45 15.58
C ALA A 81 -5.17 3.97 15.40
N VAL A 82 -4.35 3.96 16.46
CA VAL A 82 -2.99 3.38 16.44
C VAL A 82 -3.03 1.90 16.09
N GLN A 83 -3.92 1.13 16.74
CA GLN A 83 -4.07 -0.30 16.47
C GLN A 83 -4.54 -0.58 15.03
N ALA A 84 -5.42 0.28 14.48
CA ALA A 84 -5.83 0.22 13.07
C ALA A 84 -4.64 0.48 12.13
N ALA A 85 -3.82 1.50 12.43
CA ALA A 85 -2.62 1.81 11.64
C ALA A 85 -1.58 0.67 11.68
N GLU A 86 -1.36 0.03 12.84
CA GLU A 86 -0.49 -1.14 12.96
C GLU A 86 -1.02 -2.34 12.15
N ALA A 87 -2.33 -2.59 12.21
CA ALA A 87 -2.96 -3.65 11.41
C ALA A 87 -2.86 -3.34 9.91
N ASN A 88 -3.03 -2.08 9.51
CA ASN A 88 -2.87 -1.64 8.12
C ASN A 88 -1.43 -1.81 7.61
N ARG A 89 -0.42 -1.53 8.45
CA ARG A 89 0.98 -1.83 8.12
C ARG A 89 1.18 -3.33 7.83
N ARG A 90 0.60 -4.21 8.67
CA ARG A 90 0.67 -5.68 8.45
C ARG A 90 -0.08 -6.11 7.19
N ALA A 91 -1.21 -5.47 6.86
CA ALA A 91 -1.92 -5.70 5.60
C ALA A 91 -1.06 -5.33 4.39
N ALA A 92 -0.37 -4.18 4.45
CA ALA A 92 0.54 -3.75 3.39
C ALA A 92 1.76 -4.68 3.24
N GLU A 93 2.33 -5.17 4.35
CA GLU A 93 3.41 -6.17 4.33
C GLU A 93 2.95 -7.48 3.67
N LEU A 94 1.78 -7.99 4.04
CA LEU A 94 1.21 -9.19 3.43
C LEU A 94 0.96 -8.98 1.93
N GLN A 95 0.39 -7.84 1.54
CA GLN A 95 0.16 -7.51 0.14
C GLN A 95 1.47 -7.44 -0.66
N ALA A 96 2.52 -6.87 -0.09
CA ALA A 96 3.84 -6.83 -0.73
C ALA A 96 4.43 -8.24 -0.90
N GLN A 97 4.28 -9.12 0.11
CA GLN A 97 4.71 -10.53 0.03
C GLN A 97 3.95 -11.29 -1.05
N VAL A 98 2.61 -11.14 -1.12
CA VAL A 98 1.79 -11.76 -2.17
C VAL A 98 2.20 -11.26 -3.55
N SER A 99 2.38 -9.95 -3.71
CA SER A 99 2.83 -9.36 -4.98
C SER A 99 4.21 -9.88 -5.40
N LEU A 100 5.13 -10.07 -4.44
CA LEU A 100 6.45 -10.65 -4.70
C LEU A 100 6.35 -12.10 -5.18
N ILE A 101 5.53 -12.92 -4.52
CA ILE A 101 5.30 -14.33 -4.89
C ILE A 101 4.71 -14.40 -6.29
N GLN A 102 3.70 -13.58 -6.60
CA GLN A 102 3.08 -13.53 -7.93
C GLN A 102 4.07 -13.10 -9.02
N ALA A 103 4.85 -12.05 -8.80
CA ALA A 103 5.86 -11.61 -9.75
C ALA A 103 6.94 -12.69 -9.97
N TYR A 104 7.34 -13.38 -8.91
CA TYR A 104 8.29 -14.51 -9.00
C TYR A 104 7.75 -15.64 -9.86
N TRP A 105 6.51 -16.10 -9.63
CA TRP A 105 5.93 -17.19 -10.42
C TRP A 105 5.66 -16.80 -11.87
N ARG A 106 5.26 -15.56 -12.14
CA ARG A 106 5.13 -15.05 -13.51
C ARG A 106 6.48 -15.00 -14.24
N MET A 107 7.53 -14.58 -13.56
CA MET A 107 8.89 -14.64 -14.11
C MET A 107 9.30 -16.09 -14.44
N ARG A 108 9.05 -17.04 -13.50
CA ARG A 108 9.35 -18.45 -13.69
C ARG A 108 8.53 -19.06 -14.84
N LEU A 109 7.27 -18.68 -14.99
CA LEU A 109 6.44 -19.06 -16.14
C LEU A 109 7.06 -18.57 -17.46
N ALA A 110 7.46 -17.31 -17.52
CA ALA A 110 8.10 -16.75 -18.73
C ALA A 110 9.40 -17.49 -19.07
N GLU A 111 10.23 -17.85 -18.09
CA GLU A 111 11.43 -18.66 -18.28
C GLU A 111 11.11 -20.08 -18.80
N ALA A 112 10.10 -20.74 -18.23
CA ALA A 112 9.64 -22.05 -18.70
C ALA A 112 9.12 -21.98 -20.14
N GLN A 113 8.36 -20.95 -20.48
CA GLN A 113 7.89 -20.70 -21.83
C GLN A 113 9.02 -20.36 -22.80
N LEU A 114 10.07 -19.64 -22.36
CA LEU A 114 11.26 -19.38 -23.17
C LEU A 114 12.01 -20.69 -23.55
N ILE A 115 12.11 -21.63 -22.60
CA ILE A 115 12.72 -22.95 -22.90
C ILE A 115 11.87 -23.69 -23.91
N LEU A 116 10.55 -23.69 -23.76
CA LEU A 116 9.62 -24.31 -24.73
C LEU A 116 9.74 -23.66 -26.10
N GLN A 117 9.81 -22.32 -26.14
CA GLN A 117 9.93 -21.54 -27.38
C GLN A 117 11.26 -21.80 -28.10
N ALA A 118 12.38 -21.94 -27.36
CA ALA A 118 13.67 -22.30 -27.94
C ALA A 118 13.66 -23.68 -28.59
N ARG A 119 12.93 -24.67 -28.01
CA ARG A 119 12.73 -26.00 -28.62
C ARG A 119 11.87 -25.91 -29.90
N SER A 120 10.81 -25.11 -29.87
CA SER A 120 9.96 -24.85 -31.04
C SER A 120 10.75 -24.18 -32.17
N GLU A 121 11.58 -23.16 -31.84
CA GLU A 121 12.49 -22.50 -32.80
C GLU A 121 13.41 -23.50 -33.48
N ALA A 122 14.11 -24.33 -32.70
CA ALA A 122 15.00 -25.37 -33.25
C ALA A 122 14.26 -26.44 -34.09
N THR A 123 12.98 -26.68 -33.79
CA THR A 123 12.13 -27.57 -34.59
C THR A 123 11.73 -26.91 -35.91
N SER A 124 11.28 -25.67 -35.87
CA SER A 124 10.89 -24.89 -37.05
C SER A 124 12.08 -24.65 -37.99
N GLU A 125 13.31 -24.42 -37.45
CA GLU A 125 14.54 -24.32 -38.25
C GLU A 125 14.79 -25.62 -39.04
N ARG A 126 14.64 -26.78 -38.37
CA ARG A 126 14.81 -28.09 -39.04
C ARG A 126 13.74 -28.34 -40.08
N SER A 127 12.46 -27.99 -39.77
CA SER A 127 11.37 -28.12 -40.74
C SER A 127 11.58 -27.21 -41.96
N LEU A 128 12.04 -25.97 -41.76
CA LEU A 128 12.38 -25.06 -42.85
C LEU A 128 13.51 -25.60 -43.72
N GLN A 129 14.59 -26.15 -43.11
CA GLN A 129 15.68 -26.71 -43.86
C GLN A 129 15.22 -27.93 -44.72
N LEU A 130 14.39 -28.78 -44.14
CA LEU A 130 13.79 -29.91 -44.89
C LEU A 130 12.92 -29.41 -46.06
N THR A 131 12.06 -28.43 -45.83
CA THR A 131 11.20 -27.85 -46.88
C THR A 131 12.02 -27.20 -48.00
N ARG A 132 13.13 -26.52 -47.66
CA ARG A 132 14.05 -25.95 -48.68
C ARG A 132 14.74 -27.02 -49.50
N ASN A 133 15.17 -28.15 -48.90
CA ASN A 133 15.74 -29.26 -49.61
C ASN A 133 14.71 -29.93 -50.56
N GLN A 134 13.48 -30.12 -50.11
CA GLN A 134 12.37 -30.65 -50.92
C GLN A 134 12.02 -29.70 -52.08
N TYR A 135 12.05 -28.39 -51.86
CA TYR A 135 11.84 -27.41 -52.93
C TYR A 135 12.94 -27.47 -53.98
N GLN A 136 14.19 -27.60 -53.60
CA GLN A 136 15.31 -27.78 -54.54
C GLN A 136 15.20 -29.09 -55.34
N ALA A 137 14.59 -30.11 -54.75
CA ALA A 137 14.30 -31.36 -55.43
C ALA A 137 13.01 -31.32 -56.27
N GLY A 138 12.27 -30.18 -56.29
CA GLY A 138 11.03 -30.01 -57.02
C GLY A 138 9.83 -30.71 -56.41
N LEU A 139 9.90 -31.14 -55.14
CA LEU A 139 8.86 -31.93 -54.47
C LEU A 139 7.77 -31.05 -53.79
N VAL A 140 8.09 -29.80 -53.45
CA VAL A 140 7.20 -28.86 -52.80
C VAL A 140 7.21 -27.49 -53.51
N THR A 141 6.25 -26.64 -53.21
CA THR A 141 6.11 -25.34 -53.85
C THR A 141 6.89 -24.22 -53.15
N ARG A 142 7.10 -23.10 -53.82
CA ARG A 142 7.66 -21.90 -53.15
C ARG A 142 6.77 -21.39 -52.01
N ALA A 143 5.47 -21.61 -52.11
CA ALA A 143 4.52 -21.23 -51.04
C ALA A 143 4.82 -22.00 -49.74
N ASP A 144 5.14 -23.28 -49.82
CA ASP A 144 5.51 -24.10 -48.65
C ASP A 144 6.78 -23.57 -47.94
N VAL A 145 7.77 -23.09 -48.71
CA VAL A 145 8.98 -22.50 -48.17
C VAL A 145 8.67 -21.18 -47.47
N VAL A 146 7.86 -20.29 -48.10
CA VAL A 146 7.46 -19.00 -47.48
C VAL A 146 6.63 -19.26 -46.25
N GLN A 147 5.77 -20.25 -46.20
CA GLN A 147 5.01 -20.63 -45.03
C GLN A 147 5.92 -21.11 -43.90
N ALA A 148 6.95 -21.91 -44.18
CA ALA A 148 7.90 -22.34 -43.20
C ALA A 148 8.78 -21.19 -42.65
N GLU A 149 9.17 -20.25 -43.52
CA GLU A 149 9.86 -19.02 -43.10
C GLU A 149 8.97 -18.14 -42.19
N THR A 150 7.69 -18.00 -42.51
CA THR A 150 6.70 -17.24 -41.72
C THR A 150 6.50 -17.90 -40.36
N SER A 151 6.38 -19.22 -40.29
CA SER A 151 6.25 -19.95 -39.02
C SER A 151 7.46 -19.75 -38.13
N LEU A 152 8.68 -19.88 -38.65
CA LEU A 152 9.92 -19.62 -37.89
C LEU A 152 9.96 -18.19 -37.39
N GLN A 153 9.64 -17.19 -38.22
CA GLN A 153 9.66 -15.79 -37.82
C GLN A 153 8.64 -15.48 -36.73
N SER A 154 7.47 -16.12 -36.73
CA SER A 154 6.48 -15.95 -35.66
C SER A 154 6.99 -16.50 -34.32
N VAL A 155 7.68 -17.64 -34.34
CA VAL A 155 8.31 -18.24 -33.14
C VAL A 155 9.39 -17.32 -32.58
N VAL A 156 10.25 -16.74 -33.41
CA VAL A 156 11.29 -15.77 -32.99
C VAL A 156 10.66 -14.51 -32.38
N THR A 157 9.60 -13.98 -32.99
CA THR A 157 8.90 -12.81 -32.48
C THR A 157 8.29 -13.09 -31.10
N GLN A 158 7.68 -14.25 -30.91
CA GLN A 158 7.10 -14.65 -29.62
C GLN A 158 8.17 -14.81 -28.55
N ARG A 159 9.37 -15.32 -28.88
CA ARG A 159 10.51 -15.38 -27.96
C ARG A 159 10.87 -14.00 -27.40
N HIS A 160 10.98 -12.98 -28.25
CA HIS A 160 11.25 -11.61 -27.79
C HIS A 160 10.15 -11.04 -26.88
N ALA A 161 8.89 -11.40 -27.13
CA ALA A 161 7.79 -11.02 -26.24
C ALA A 161 7.93 -11.65 -24.85
N LEU A 162 8.32 -12.93 -24.78
CA LEU A 162 8.57 -13.65 -23.53
C LEU A 162 9.81 -13.11 -22.78
N GLU A 163 10.90 -12.78 -23.51
CA GLU A 163 12.08 -12.14 -22.93
C GLU A 163 11.71 -10.82 -22.24
N ARG A 164 10.93 -9.99 -22.92
CA ARG A 164 10.43 -8.74 -22.35
C ARG A 164 9.55 -8.99 -21.11
N SER A 165 8.65 -9.97 -21.16
CA SER A 165 7.77 -10.30 -20.03
C SER A 165 8.61 -10.74 -18.81
N ARG A 166 9.56 -11.65 -18.99
CA ARG A 166 10.48 -12.09 -17.94
C ARG A 166 11.23 -10.91 -17.30
N ASP A 167 11.78 -10.02 -18.12
CA ASP A 167 12.57 -8.88 -17.62
C ASP A 167 11.69 -7.85 -16.92
N THR A 168 10.45 -7.67 -17.37
CA THR A 168 9.48 -6.79 -16.69
C THR A 168 9.15 -7.33 -15.29
N GLU A 169 8.89 -8.63 -15.13
CA GLU A 169 8.61 -9.22 -13.82
C GLU A 169 9.86 -9.18 -12.90
N ARG A 170 11.07 -9.37 -13.47
CA ARG A 170 12.33 -9.19 -12.72
C ARG A 170 12.48 -7.76 -12.18
N HIS A 171 12.15 -6.75 -12.99
CA HIS A 171 12.15 -5.35 -12.52
C HIS A 171 11.11 -5.12 -11.41
N ALA A 172 9.93 -5.73 -11.50
CA ALA A 172 8.91 -5.65 -10.45
C ALA A 172 9.41 -6.28 -9.14
N ILE A 173 10.09 -7.43 -9.21
CA ILE A 173 10.72 -8.08 -8.05
C ILE A 173 11.78 -7.16 -7.42
N ALA A 174 12.65 -6.54 -8.23
CA ALA A 174 13.68 -5.63 -7.73
C ALA A 174 13.06 -4.46 -6.95
N VAL A 175 12.02 -3.84 -7.49
CA VAL A 175 11.29 -2.74 -6.82
C VAL A 175 10.67 -3.19 -5.51
N LEU A 176 10.04 -4.36 -5.46
CA LEU A 176 9.46 -4.93 -4.24
C LEU A 176 10.50 -5.25 -3.16
N LEU A 177 11.74 -5.54 -3.57
CA LEU A 177 12.89 -5.72 -2.67
C LEU A 177 13.58 -4.40 -2.28
N GLY A 178 13.12 -3.26 -2.80
CA GLY A 178 13.73 -1.96 -2.58
C GLY A 178 15.05 -1.74 -3.32
N LEU A 179 15.29 -2.51 -4.39
CA LEU A 179 16.51 -2.45 -5.20
C LEU A 179 16.27 -1.71 -6.51
N PRO A 180 17.29 -1.05 -7.08
CA PRO A 180 17.20 -0.52 -8.43
C PRO A 180 16.92 -1.65 -9.44
N PRO A 181 16.02 -1.47 -10.43
CA PRO A 181 15.68 -2.53 -11.39
C PRO A 181 16.86 -3.15 -12.15
N SER A 182 17.93 -2.37 -12.37
CA SER A 182 19.15 -2.81 -13.07
C SER A 182 20.12 -3.61 -12.20
N SER A 183 19.94 -3.65 -10.87
CA SER A 183 20.87 -4.33 -9.94
C SER A 183 20.63 -5.81 -9.80
N LEU A 184 19.44 -6.31 -10.19
CA LEU A 184 19.05 -7.70 -10.03
C LEU A 184 19.24 -8.45 -11.36
N SER A 185 20.13 -9.46 -11.38
CA SER A 185 20.32 -10.32 -12.54
C SER A 185 19.39 -11.55 -12.50
N ALA A 186 19.15 -12.17 -13.66
CA ALA A 186 18.37 -13.42 -13.73
C ALA A 186 19.06 -14.56 -12.95
N ALA A 187 20.39 -14.53 -12.85
CA ALA A 187 21.16 -15.53 -12.12
C ALA A 187 20.95 -15.47 -10.61
N ASP A 188 20.70 -14.25 -10.06
CA ASP A 188 20.47 -14.05 -8.62
C ASP A 188 19.13 -14.66 -8.15
N LEU A 189 18.19 -14.80 -9.06
CA LEU A 189 16.86 -15.38 -8.81
C LEU A 189 16.74 -16.85 -9.18
N ALA A 190 17.78 -17.43 -9.78
CA ALA A 190 17.77 -18.84 -10.16
C ALA A 190 17.78 -19.73 -8.91
N PRO A 191 16.82 -20.66 -8.73
CA PRO A 191 16.90 -21.64 -7.65
C PRO A 191 18.11 -22.53 -7.86
N THR A 192 18.87 -22.78 -6.79
CA THR A 192 20.09 -23.60 -6.80
C THR A 192 19.87 -25.00 -7.42
N ALA A 193 18.65 -25.54 -7.32
CA ALA A 193 18.27 -26.83 -7.93
C ALA A 193 18.07 -26.77 -9.46
N MET A 194 17.80 -25.59 -10.03
CA MET A 194 17.60 -25.42 -11.49
C MET A 194 18.83 -24.84 -12.19
N ALA A 195 19.81 -24.33 -11.48
CA ALA A 195 21.08 -23.88 -12.07
C ALA A 195 21.81 -25.00 -12.82
N ASN A 196 21.54 -26.26 -12.44
CA ASN A 196 22.11 -27.45 -13.08
C ASN A 196 21.21 -28.03 -14.20
N THR A 197 20.03 -27.48 -14.48
CA THR A 197 19.07 -28.00 -15.45
C THR A 197 18.74 -27.04 -16.59
N VAL A 198 19.51 -25.97 -16.81
CA VAL A 198 19.50 -25.25 -18.07
C VAL A 198 20.54 -25.91 -18.98
N PRO A 199 20.19 -26.98 -19.70
CA PRO A 199 21.02 -27.38 -20.81
C PRO A 199 20.77 -26.32 -21.88
N GLY A 200 21.79 -25.61 -22.27
CA GLY A 200 21.80 -24.91 -23.55
C GLY A 200 21.71 -25.88 -24.72
N GLY A 201 21.00 -26.99 -24.52
CA GLY A 201 20.79 -28.06 -25.48
C GLY A 201 19.55 -27.82 -26.31
N LYS A 202 19.73 -27.61 -27.61
CA LYS A 202 18.69 -27.67 -28.66
C LYS A 202 18.10 -29.10 -28.82
N ASP A 203 18.20 -29.95 -27.79
CA ASP A 203 17.75 -31.32 -27.85
C ASP A 203 16.23 -31.43 -27.60
N ALA A 204 15.55 -31.85 -28.64
CA ALA A 204 14.10 -32.12 -28.60
C ALA A 204 13.71 -33.28 -27.65
N SER A 205 14.69 -34.06 -27.16
CA SER A 205 14.50 -35.19 -26.25
C SER A 205 14.61 -34.83 -24.76
N ALA A 206 14.85 -33.56 -24.41
CA ALA A 206 14.93 -33.12 -23.04
C ALA A 206 13.57 -33.28 -22.33
N PRO A 207 13.54 -33.59 -21.01
CA PRO A 207 12.31 -33.79 -20.27
C PRO A 207 11.38 -32.52 -20.34
N PRO A 208 10.07 -32.70 -20.17
CA PRO A 208 9.13 -31.59 -20.21
C PRO A 208 9.51 -30.53 -19.16
N VAL A 209 9.37 -29.26 -19.53
CA VAL A 209 9.55 -28.16 -18.58
C VAL A 209 8.35 -28.19 -17.66
N MET A 210 8.58 -28.29 -16.36
CA MET A 210 7.52 -28.27 -15.34
C MET A 210 7.85 -27.26 -14.25
N LEU A 211 6.84 -26.57 -13.76
CA LEU A 211 6.95 -25.78 -12.54
C LEU A 211 6.90 -26.70 -11.30
N PRO A 212 7.39 -26.27 -10.13
CA PRO A 212 7.37 -27.10 -8.93
C PRO A 212 5.95 -27.45 -8.50
N ALA A 213 5.82 -28.57 -7.77
CA ALA A 213 4.53 -29.02 -7.26
C ALA A 213 3.95 -28.04 -6.25
N VAL A 214 2.64 -27.84 -6.33
CA VAL A 214 1.90 -26.99 -5.38
C VAL A 214 1.93 -27.62 -3.98
N PRO A 215 2.25 -26.88 -2.92
CA PRO A 215 2.22 -27.39 -1.55
C PRO A 215 0.82 -27.85 -1.16
N ALA A 216 0.73 -28.88 -0.32
CA ALA A 216 -0.55 -29.36 0.17
C ALA A 216 -1.16 -28.33 1.15
N ILE A 217 -2.34 -27.82 0.83
CA ILE A 217 -3.10 -26.91 1.67
C ILE A 217 -4.31 -27.69 2.24
N PRO A 218 -4.61 -27.57 3.54
CA PRO A 218 -5.79 -28.22 4.14
C PRO A 218 -7.09 -27.82 3.43
N GLU A 219 -8.01 -28.75 3.23
CA GLU A 219 -9.29 -28.48 2.57
C GLU A 219 -10.27 -27.70 3.44
N THR A 220 -10.10 -27.76 4.76
CA THR A 220 -10.93 -27.04 5.72
C THR A 220 -10.14 -25.88 6.30
N LEU A 221 -10.53 -24.66 5.94
CA LEU A 221 -9.96 -23.47 6.54
C LEU A 221 -10.78 -23.10 7.79
N SER A 222 -10.09 -22.96 8.92
CA SER A 222 -10.71 -22.56 10.17
C SER A 222 -11.16 -21.09 10.12
N ILE A 223 -12.30 -20.78 10.78
CA ILE A 223 -12.77 -19.41 11.05
C ILE A 223 -11.68 -18.57 11.74
N ASP A 224 -10.72 -19.19 12.42
CA ASP A 224 -9.58 -18.51 13.01
C ASP A 224 -8.68 -17.78 11.98
N LEU A 225 -8.70 -18.17 10.71
CA LEU A 225 -8.00 -17.45 9.65
C LEU A 225 -8.59 -16.06 9.42
N LEU A 226 -9.92 -15.90 9.53
CA LEU A 226 -10.55 -14.58 9.44
C LEU A 226 -10.07 -13.63 10.53
N ARG A 227 -9.89 -14.15 11.76
CA ARG A 227 -9.38 -13.36 12.89
C ARG A 227 -7.91 -12.97 12.72
N ARG A 228 -7.14 -13.72 11.94
CA ARG A 228 -5.73 -13.44 11.65
C ARG A 228 -5.55 -12.44 10.52
N ARG A 229 -6.58 -12.20 9.71
CA ARG A 229 -6.51 -11.26 8.57
C ARG A 229 -6.33 -9.82 9.09
N PRO A 230 -5.27 -9.14 8.66
CA PRO A 230 -4.99 -7.79 9.15
C PRO A 230 -6.00 -6.76 8.63
N ASP A 231 -6.58 -6.92 7.44
CA ASP A 231 -7.61 -6.05 6.85
C ASP A 231 -8.93 -6.09 7.64
N VAL A 232 -9.37 -7.27 8.08
CA VAL A 232 -10.52 -7.43 8.97
C VAL A 232 -10.26 -6.74 10.31
N ARG A 233 -9.03 -6.86 10.82
CA ARG A 233 -8.63 -6.21 12.07
C ARG A 233 -8.59 -4.69 11.96
N VAL A 234 -8.19 -4.13 10.80
CA VAL A 234 -8.29 -2.69 10.52
C VAL A 234 -9.73 -2.22 10.68
N ALA A 235 -10.66 -2.88 10.00
CA ALA A 235 -12.07 -2.50 10.03
C ALA A 235 -12.66 -2.63 11.46
N GLU A 236 -12.31 -3.67 12.21
CA GLU A 236 -12.71 -3.86 13.63
C GLU A 236 -12.22 -2.70 14.51
N ARG A 237 -10.95 -2.29 14.36
CA ARG A 237 -10.39 -1.17 15.15
C ARG A 237 -10.98 0.17 14.75
N GLN A 238 -11.36 0.37 13.50
CA GLN A 238 -12.09 1.56 13.04
C GLN A 238 -13.50 1.65 13.66
N VAL A 239 -14.19 0.54 13.81
CA VAL A 239 -15.47 0.49 14.56
C VAL A 239 -15.26 0.89 16.02
N ALA A 240 -14.21 0.36 16.67
CA ALA A 240 -13.89 0.71 18.05
C ALA A 240 -13.56 2.20 18.20
N ALA A 241 -12.82 2.80 17.28
CA ALA A 241 -12.53 4.23 17.28
C ALA A 241 -13.81 5.06 17.14
N ALA A 242 -14.67 4.75 16.16
CA ALA A 242 -15.92 5.45 15.94
C ALA A 242 -16.88 5.31 17.14
N ASN A 243 -16.92 4.15 17.82
CA ASN A 243 -17.69 3.99 19.05
C ASN A 243 -17.18 4.89 20.17
N ALA A 244 -15.88 5.02 20.32
CA ALA A 244 -15.27 5.93 21.30
C ALA A 244 -15.58 7.42 20.96
N ASP A 245 -15.61 7.79 19.67
CA ASP A 245 -15.96 9.13 19.22
C ASP A 245 -17.43 9.48 19.52
N VAL A 246 -18.35 8.50 19.45
CA VAL A 246 -19.74 8.68 19.97
C VAL A 246 -19.70 8.96 21.48
N GLY A 247 -18.83 8.29 22.23
CA GLY A 247 -18.62 8.59 23.66
C GLY A 247 -18.16 10.02 23.91
N VAL A 248 -17.23 10.52 23.11
CA VAL A 248 -16.77 11.92 23.16
C VAL A 248 -17.93 12.89 22.90
N ALA A 249 -18.75 12.62 21.87
CA ALA A 249 -19.89 13.46 21.51
C ALA A 249 -20.97 13.48 22.61
N ARG A 250 -21.22 12.35 23.26
CA ARG A 250 -22.11 12.27 24.44
C ARG A 250 -21.57 13.05 25.62
N GLY A 251 -20.25 13.01 25.86
CA GLY A 251 -19.58 13.79 26.90
C GLY A 251 -19.73 15.31 26.74
N ALA A 252 -19.96 15.80 25.51
CA ALA A 252 -20.19 17.23 25.25
C ALA A 252 -21.51 17.81 25.84
N TRP A 253 -22.40 16.96 26.33
CA TRP A 253 -23.61 17.37 27.03
C TRP A 253 -23.38 17.67 28.51
N LEU A 254 -22.24 17.26 29.06
CA LEU A 254 -21.93 17.36 30.47
C LEU A 254 -21.09 18.61 30.77
N PRO A 255 -21.10 19.16 32.01
CA PRO A 255 -20.33 20.33 32.34
C PRO A 255 -18.83 20.09 32.25
N ASP A 256 -18.07 20.98 31.63
CA ASP A 256 -16.60 20.96 31.66
C ASP A 256 -16.10 21.65 32.96
N LEU A 257 -15.38 20.91 33.80
CA LEU A 257 -14.71 21.40 35.01
C LEU A 257 -13.23 21.64 34.71
N THR A 258 -12.76 22.86 34.96
CA THR A 258 -11.37 23.25 34.75
C THR A 258 -10.79 23.90 36.01
N PHE A 259 -9.65 23.37 36.46
CA PHE A 259 -8.81 24.01 37.44
C PHE A 259 -7.70 24.79 36.74
N SER A 260 -7.48 26.02 37.10
CA SER A 260 -6.42 26.85 36.54
C SER A 260 -5.60 27.53 37.61
N THR A 261 -4.30 27.60 37.41
CA THR A 261 -3.45 28.49 38.19
C THR A 261 -2.56 29.28 37.25
N THR A 262 -2.49 30.58 37.52
CA THR A 262 -1.72 31.52 36.73
C THR A 262 -0.74 32.25 37.62
N GLY A 263 0.54 32.23 37.27
CA GLY A 263 1.57 33.05 37.83
C GLY A 263 2.04 34.09 36.84
N THR A 264 1.99 35.38 37.23
CA THR A 264 2.37 36.45 36.30
C THR A 264 3.42 37.32 36.96
N LEU A 265 4.45 37.66 36.21
CA LEU A 265 5.45 38.67 36.54
C LEU A 265 5.14 39.87 35.64
N SER A 266 4.98 41.04 36.20
CA SER A 266 4.75 42.25 35.44
C SER A 266 5.68 43.38 35.86
N SER A 267 6.08 44.22 34.93
CA SER A 267 6.93 45.36 35.18
C SER A 267 6.76 46.45 34.12
N ALA A 268 7.23 47.64 34.46
CA ALA A 268 7.29 48.77 33.52
C ALA A 268 8.46 48.68 32.54
N THR A 269 9.48 47.85 32.79
CA THR A 269 10.64 47.62 31.89
C THR A 269 11.12 46.20 32.02
N VAL A 270 11.89 45.70 31.03
CA VAL A 270 12.48 44.31 31.06
C VAL A 270 13.48 44.20 32.16
N ALA A 271 14.32 45.20 32.36
CA ALA A 271 15.35 45.16 33.41
C ALA A 271 14.65 44.98 34.79
N ASN A 272 13.56 45.66 35.04
CA ASN A 272 12.79 45.54 36.26
C ASN A 272 11.99 44.22 36.33
N LEU A 273 11.61 43.63 35.20
CA LEU A 273 10.98 42.32 35.15
C LEU A 273 11.93 41.22 35.74
N ILE A 274 13.24 41.37 35.54
CA ILE A 274 14.25 40.44 36.04
C ILE A 274 14.68 40.82 37.49
N SER A 275 14.87 42.12 37.79
CA SER A 275 15.41 42.57 39.04
C SER A 275 14.35 42.77 40.15
N SER A 276 13.19 43.28 39.81
CA SER A 276 12.15 43.62 40.77
C SER A 276 10.72 43.52 40.15
N PRO A 277 10.30 42.32 39.72
CA PRO A 277 8.97 42.16 39.11
C PRO A 277 7.86 42.26 40.14
N LEU A 278 6.74 42.86 39.75
CA LEU A 278 5.48 42.70 40.47
C LEU A 278 4.98 41.28 40.24
N ARG A 279 4.84 40.50 41.29
CA ARG A 279 4.40 39.12 41.27
C ARG A 279 2.95 39.01 41.59
N SER A 280 2.18 38.38 40.73
CA SER A 280 0.80 38.02 40.99
C SER A 280 0.55 36.56 40.72
N TRP A 281 -0.31 35.94 41.47
CA TRP A 281 -0.79 34.62 41.25
C TRP A 281 -2.30 34.52 41.43
N SER A 282 -2.92 33.63 40.71
CA SER A 282 -4.34 33.32 40.87
C SER A 282 -4.58 31.81 40.74
N VAL A 283 -5.52 31.33 41.52
CA VAL A 283 -6.05 29.96 41.41
C VAL A 283 -7.54 30.09 41.18
N GLY A 284 -8.04 29.39 40.20
CA GLY A 284 -9.44 29.41 39.82
C GLY A 284 -10.00 28.03 39.54
N VAL A 285 -11.27 27.84 39.83
CA VAL A 285 -12.06 26.68 39.43
C VAL A 285 -13.19 27.21 38.56
N GLN A 286 -13.35 26.67 37.39
CA GLN A 286 -14.41 27.05 36.45
C GLN A 286 -15.23 25.81 36.09
N LEU A 287 -16.55 25.91 36.25
CA LEU A 287 -17.53 24.98 35.76
C LEU A 287 -18.30 25.65 34.64
N ALA A 288 -18.24 25.11 33.45
CA ALA A 288 -18.92 25.67 32.27
C ALA A 288 -19.85 24.61 31.65
N GLN A 289 -21.09 25.00 31.37
CA GLN A 289 -22.06 24.19 30.67
C GLN A 289 -22.85 25.03 29.70
N THR A 290 -22.91 24.59 28.45
CA THR A 290 -23.77 25.23 27.46
C THR A 290 -25.21 24.74 27.64
N LEU A 291 -26.15 25.63 27.97
CA LEU A 291 -27.55 25.28 28.17
C LEU A 291 -28.35 25.27 26.86
N PHE A 292 -28.04 26.19 25.95
CA PHE A 292 -28.71 26.31 24.67
C PHE A 292 -27.68 26.54 23.56
N ASP A 293 -27.75 25.74 22.49
CA ASP A 293 -26.82 25.78 21.37
C ASP A 293 -27.50 25.67 19.99
N GLY A 294 -28.82 25.87 19.93
CA GLY A 294 -29.56 25.76 18.68
C GLY A 294 -29.56 24.36 18.05
N GLY A 295 -29.25 23.31 18.82
CA GLY A 295 -29.25 21.94 18.36
C GLY A 295 -27.87 21.41 17.82
N THR A 296 -26.82 22.23 17.95
CA THR A 296 -25.49 21.90 17.45
C THR A 296 -24.93 20.55 18.03
N ARG A 297 -25.06 20.34 19.36
CA ARG A 297 -24.61 19.09 20.01
C ARG A 297 -25.42 17.88 19.57
N ASN A 298 -26.73 18.06 19.36
CA ASN A 298 -27.58 16.98 18.85
C ASN A 298 -27.20 16.60 17.42
N ALA A 299 -26.93 17.56 16.56
CA ALA A 299 -26.44 17.32 15.21
C ALA A 299 -25.07 16.63 15.23
N ALA A 300 -24.14 17.08 16.08
CA ALA A 300 -22.82 16.47 16.24
C ALA A 300 -22.91 15.01 16.72
N LEU A 301 -23.78 14.71 17.72
CA LEU A 301 -23.99 13.35 18.18
C LEU A 301 -24.55 12.46 17.07
N LYS A 302 -25.57 12.90 16.36
CA LYS A 302 -26.16 12.16 15.24
C LYS A 302 -25.13 11.91 14.12
N THR A 303 -24.24 12.85 13.87
CA THR A 303 -23.15 12.68 12.91
C THR A 303 -22.19 11.55 13.34
N GLN A 304 -21.82 11.48 14.61
CA GLN A 304 -20.96 10.42 15.12
C GLN A 304 -21.68 9.07 15.17
N GLU A 305 -22.96 9.03 15.51
CA GLU A 305 -23.76 7.80 15.44
C GLU A 305 -23.87 7.25 14.01
N ALA A 306 -24.12 8.12 13.03
CA ALA A 306 -24.14 7.74 11.62
C ALA A 306 -22.75 7.27 11.12
N ALA A 307 -21.67 7.92 11.57
CA ALA A 307 -20.31 7.49 11.27
C ALA A 307 -19.98 6.10 11.88
N TYR A 308 -20.45 5.86 13.10
CA TYR A 308 -20.34 4.52 13.72
C TYR A 308 -21.09 3.46 12.90
N ASP A 309 -22.32 3.73 12.50
CA ASP A 309 -23.13 2.78 11.70
C ASP A 309 -22.47 2.52 10.33
N GLU A 310 -21.87 3.54 9.70
CA GLU A 310 -21.04 3.39 8.49
C GLU A 310 -19.88 2.42 8.71
N LYS A 311 -19.12 2.58 9.81
CA LYS A 311 -17.98 1.70 10.11
C LYS A 311 -18.42 0.27 10.42
N VAL A 312 -19.57 0.09 11.09
CA VAL A 312 -20.16 -1.24 11.31
C VAL A 312 -20.54 -1.91 9.99
N ALA A 313 -21.16 -1.16 9.06
CA ALA A 313 -21.50 -1.70 7.75
C ALA A 313 -20.25 -2.04 6.93
N ALA A 314 -19.21 -1.19 6.96
CA ALA A 314 -17.92 -1.45 6.31
C ALA A 314 -17.22 -2.69 6.89
N TYR A 315 -17.24 -2.88 8.22
CA TYR A 315 -16.69 -4.07 8.86
C TYR A 315 -17.43 -5.35 8.41
N ARG A 316 -18.76 -5.32 8.36
CA ARG A 316 -19.56 -6.47 7.86
C ARG A 316 -19.21 -6.80 6.41
N LEU A 317 -19.10 -5.78 5.56
CA LEU A 317 -18.71 -5.97 4.17
C LEU A 317 -17.32 -6.59 4.07
N GLN A 318 -16.34 -6.10 4.85
CA GLN A 318 -14.98 -6.65 4.87
C GLN A 318 -14.94 -8.13 5.28
N VAL A 319 -15.73 -8.51 6.27
CA VAL A 319 -15.84 -9.93 6.69
C VAL A 319 -16.44 -10.78 5.57
N LEU A 320 -17.51 -10.31 4.92
CA LEU A 320 -18.14 -11.04 3.81
C LEU A 320 -17.20 -11.16 2.60
N THR A 321 -16.48 -10.10 2.26
CA THR A 321 -15.46 -10.13 1.19
C THR A 321 -14.35 -11.13 1.52
N ALA A 322 -13.88 -11.14 2.76
CA ALA A 322 -12.87 -12.09 3.20
C ALA A 322 -13.34 -13.55 3.12
N LEU A 323 -14.61 -13.82 3.45
CA LEU A 323 -15.22 -15.13 3.27
C LEU A 323 -15.32 -15.52 1.80
N GLN A 324 -15.79 -14.59 0.95
CA GLN A 324 -15.86 -14.81 -0.49
C GLN A 324 -14.48 -15.16 -1.08
N GLU A 325 -13.44 -14.41 -0.75
CA GLU A 325 -12.07 -14.68 -1.23
C GLU A 325 -11.58 -16.08 -0.83
N ILE A 326 -11.93 -16.55 0.36
CA ILE A 326 -11.58 -17.90 0.82
C ILE A 326 -12.33 -18.96 -0.01
N GLU A 327 -13.63 -18.81 -0.20
CA GLU A 327 -14.45 -19.75 -0.99
C GLU A 327 -14.02 -19.77 -2.46
N ASP A 328 -13.76 -18.60 -3.05
CA ASP A 328 -13.29 -18.48 -4.43
C ASP A 328 -11.90 -19.13 -4.59
N GLY A 329 -11.01 -18.96 -3.60
CA GLY A 329 -9.70 -19.61 -3.58
C GLY A 329 -9.78 -21.13 -3.51
N LEU A 330 -10.66 -21.67 -2.65
CA LEU A 330 -10.89 -23.13 -2.53
C LEU A 330 -11.50 -23.72 -3.82
N LEU A 331 -12.46 -23.02 -4.43
CA LEU A 331 -13.05 -23.38 -5.70
C LEU A 331 -12.00 -23.40 -6.81
N SER A 332 -11.23 -22.30 -6.94
CA SER A 332 -10.15 -22.17 -7.93
C SER A 332 -9.14 -23.29 -7.82
N ARG A 333 -8.71 -23.62 -6.60
CA ARG A 333 -7.77 -24.72 -6.35
C ARG A 333 -8.27 -26.07 -6.87
N ARG A 334 -9.55 -26.43 -6.60
CA ARG A 334 -10.14 -27.69 -7.10
C ARG A 334 -10.30 -27.69 -8.61
N THR A 335 -10.79 -26.59 -9.17
CA THR A 335 -11.04 -26.45 -10.59
C THR A 335 -9.73 -26.50 -11.39
N LEU A 336 -8.71 -25.75 -10.97
CA LEU A 336 -7.40 -25.74 -11.62
C LEU A 336 -6.69 -27.11 -11.55
N ALA A 337 -6.87 -27.87 -10.45
CA ALA A 337 -6.31 -29.22 -10.36
C ALA A 337 -6.91 -30.19 -11.39
N ASN A 338 -8.23 -30.11 -11.61
CA ASN A 338 -8.92 -30.90 -12.62
C ASN A 338 -8.51 -30.46 -14.03
N GLN A 339 -8.48 -29.13 -14.27
CA GLN A 339 -8.05 -28.57 -15.56
C GLN A 339 -6.62 -28.97 -15.92
N GLU A 340 -5.70 -28.98 -14.93
CA GLU A 340 -4.33 -29.42 -15.19
C GLU A 340 -4.27 -30.88 -15.63
N THR A 341 -5.05 -31.76 -14.99
CA THR A 341 -5.12 -33.18 -15.37
C THR A 341 -5.64 -33.35 -16.81
N ASP A 342 -6.70 -32.63 -17.18
CA ASP A 342 -7.26 -32.68 -18.53
C ASP A 342 -6.27 -32.07 -19.54
N GLN A 343 -5.61 -30.97 -19.18
CA GLN A 343 -4.61 -30.33 -20.04
C GLN A 343 -3.38 -31.20 -20.27
N GLN A 344 -2.92 -31.96 -19.25
CA GLN A 344 -1.82 -32.92 -19.40
C GLN A 344 -2.19 -34.00 -20.44
N ARG A 345 -3.44 -34.47 -20.41
CA ARG A 345 -3.95 -35.42 -21.41
C ARG A 345 -4.01 -34.79 -22.80
N LEU A 346 -4.47 -33.55 -22.90
CA LEU A 346 -4.51 -32.81 -24.17
C LEU A 346 -3.10 -32.62 -24.74
N VAL A 347 -2.12 -32.27 -23.91
CA VAL A 347 -0.71 -32.17 -24.32
C VAL A 347 -0.19 -33.50 -24.89
N ALA A 348 -0.46 -34.63 -24.22
CA ALA A 348 -0.02 -35.95 -24.70
C ALA A 348 -0.65 -36.27 -26.06
N LEU A 349 -1.94 -36.01 -26.26
CA LEU A 349 -2.62 -36.22 -27.54
C LEU A 349 -2.12 -35.28 -28.65
N ALA A 350 -1.88 -34.00 -28.33
CA ALA A 350 -1.36 -33.03 -29.29
C ALA A 350 0.06 -33.37 -29.76
N GLN A 351 0.93 -33.81 -28.83
CA GLN A 351 2.29 -34.27 -29.15
C GLN A 351 2.27 -35.52 -29.99
N GLU A 352 1.37 -36.47 -29.74
CA GLU A 352 1.22 -37.67 -30.57
C GLU A 352 0.73 -37.30 -31.96
N ALA A 353 -0.27 -36.43 -32.09
CA ALA A 353 -0.75 -35.93 -33.39
C ALA A 353 0.38 -35.22 -34.16
N GLU A 354 1.17 -34.38 -33.51
CA GLU A 354 2.32 -33.70 -34.08
C GLU A 354 3.35 -34.75 -34.62
N ARG A 355 3.64 -35.77 -33.82
CA ARG A 355 4.57 -36.85 -34.21
C ARG A 355 4.10 -37.60 -35.45
N VAL A 356 2.81 -37.95 -35.50
CA VAL A 356 2.23 -38.65 -36.64
C VAL A 356 2.26 -37.79 -37.90
N VAL A 357 1.85 -36.53 -37.81
CA VAL A 357 1.81 -35.57 -38.94
C VAL A 357 3.26 -35.32 -39.43
N ARG A 358 4.21 -35.15 -38.51
CA ARG A 358 5.62 -34.94 -38.86
C ARG A 358 6.18 -36.12 -39.66
N ASN A 359 5.90 -37.37 -39.25
CA ASN A 359 6.32 -38.55 -39.99
C ASN A 359 5.69 -38.64 -41.40
N ARG A 360 4.41 -38.28 -41.52
CA ARG A 360 3.72 -38.22 -42.81
C ARG A 360 4.28 -37.11 -43.71
N TYR A 361 4.66 -35.96 -43.14
CA TYR A 361 5.30 -34.88 -43.91
C TYR A 361 6.68 -35.29 -44.42
N GLN A 362 7.47 -35.97 -43.61
CA GLN A 362 8.78 -36.52 -44.01
C GLN A 362 8.64 -37.55 -45.14
N GLY A 363 7.55 -38.32 -45.13
CA GLY A 363 7.20 -39.24 -46.21
C GLY A 363 6.54 -38.61 -47.44
N GLY A 364 6.37 -37.30 -47.46
CA GLY A 364 5.74 -36.57 -48.60
C GLY A 364 4.22 -36.77 -48.75
N VAL A 365 3.54 -37.30 -47.70
CA VAL A 365 2.10 -37.65 -47.75
C VAL A 365 1.20 -36.43 -47.43
N VAL A 366 1.72 -35.46 -46.68
CA VAL A 366 0.97 -34.25 -46.29
C VAL A 366 1.77 -32.99 -46.61
N ASN A 367 1.12 -31.88 -46.73
CA ASN A 367 1.73 -30.56 -47.00
C ASN A 367 2.32 -29.92 -45.71
N TYR A 368 3.13 -28.88 -45.88
CA TYR A 368 3.73 -28.16 -44.76
C TYR A 368 2.66 -27.48 -43.85
N ALA A 369 1.55 -27.02 -44.39
CA ALA A 369 0.49 -26.32 -43.60
C ALA A 369 -0.11 -27.25 -42.52
N GLU A 370 -0.30 -28.56 -42.86
CA GLU A 370 -0.78 -29.56 -41.90
C GLU A 370 0.25 -29.80 -40.76
N LEU A 371 1.55 -29.88 -41.09
CA LEU A 371 2.63 -29.98 -40.11
C LEU A 371 2.65 -28.73 -39.21
N ALA A 372 2.63 -27.53 -39.77
CA ALA A 372 2.67 -26.28 -39.04
C ALA A 372 1.47 -26.14 -38.08
N SER A 373 0.30 -26.59 -38.50
CA SER A 373 -0.93 -26.59 -37.66
C SER A 373 -0.76 -27.55 -36.46
N ALA A 374 -0.22 -28.74 -36.67
CA ALA A 374 0.00 -29.71 -35.61
C ALA A 374 1.08 -29.23 -34.62
N GLU A 375 2.19 -28.67 -35.10
CA GLU A 375 3.24 -28.06 -34.27
C GLU A 375 2.69 -26.89 -33.43
N SER A 376 1.91 -26.01 -34.02
CA SER A 376 1.26 -24.88 -33.32
C SER A 376 0.29 -25.36 -32.24
N THR A 377 -0.51 -26.38 -32.53
CA THR A 377 -1.46 -26.97 -31.56
C THR A 377 -0.73 -27.58 -30.38
N SER A 378 0.33 -28.33 -30.63
CA SER A 378 1.16 -28.94 -29.59
C SER A 378 1.85 -27.91 -28.72
N LEU A 379 2.43 -26.86 -29.33
CA LEU A 379 3.07 -25.74 -28.60
C LEU A 379 2.06 -24.98 -27.74
N SER A 380 0.88 -24.69 -28.28
CA SER A 380 -0.20 -24.00 -27.55
C SER A 380 -0.68 -24.82 -26.36
N ALA A 381 -0.89 -26.13 -26.54
CA ALA A 381 -1.29 -27.03 -25.44
C ALA A 381 -0.24 -27.08 -24.32
N GLN A 382 1.04 -27.15 -24.65
CA GLN A 382 2.15 -27.12 -23.67
C GLN A 382 2.27 -25.77 -22.95
N SER A 383 2.13 -24.66 -23.67
CA SER A 383 2.15 -23.32 -23.09
C SER A 383 0.99 -23.12 -22.12
N GLN A 384 -0.22 -23.62 -22.47
CA GLN A 384 -1.39 -23.56 -21.61
C GLN A 384 -1.21 -24.40 -20.34
N LEU A 385 -0.58 -25.57 -20.42
CA LEU A 385 -0.25 -26.38 -19.25
C LEU A 385 0.66 -25.63 -18.28
N LEU A 386 1.72 -24.97 -18.78
CA LEU A 386 2.62 -24.16 -17.96
C LEU A 386 1.87 -22.99 -17.30
N SER A 387 0.95 -22.35 -18.02
CA SER A 387 0.12 -21.27 -17.45
C SER A 387 -0.78 -21.78 -16.33
N LEU A 388 -1.45 -22.92 -16.51
CA LEU A 388 -2.28 -23.53 -15.46
C LEU A 388 -1.46 -23.92 -14.22
N GLN A 389 -0.22 -24.42 -14.41
CA GLN A 389 0.69 -24.71 -13.29
C GLN A 389 1.09 -23.43 -12.54
N ALA A 390 1.36 -22.34 -13.24
CA ALA A 390 1.65 -21.05 -12.64
C ALA A 390 0.43 -20.48 -11.89
N ASP A 391 -0.77 -20.58 -12.48
CA ASP A 391 -2.01 -20.12 -11.85
C ASP A 391 -2.35 -20.89 -10.57
N ARG A 392 -1.93 -22.16 -10.47
CA ARG A 392 -2.06 -22.95 -9.23
C ARG A 392 -1.08 -22.56 -8.14
N LEU A 393 0.03 -21.91 -8.49
CA LEU A 393 1.06 -21.44 -7.57
C LEU A 393 0.81 -20.00 -7.09
N ASN A 394 -0.01 -19.24 -7.81
CA ASN A 394 -0.44 -17.87 -7.50
C ASN A 394 -1.75 -17.84 -6.69
#